data_cbc4e1820bf49c8230feb8dd1974824c
#
_entry.id   cbc4e1820bf49c8230feb8dd1974824c
#
_cell.length_a   1.000
_cell.length_b   1.000
_cell.length_c   1.000
_cell.angle_alpha   90.00
_cell.angle_beta   90.00
_cell.angle_gamma   90.00
#
_symmetry.space_group_name_H-M   'P 1'
#
loop_
_entity.id
_entity.type
_entity.pdbx_description
1 polymer ?
#
loop_
_entity_poly.entity_id
_entity_poly.type
_entity_poly.pdbx_seq_one_letter_code
_entity_poly.pdbx_strand_id
1 'polypeptide(L)'
;MTDFRIEIEPVEQMRDLFTAGADQLEDTLSELRNIVNMASEGQAFVGDGGNAFVDALLNVLCPRVSTMTEKFREVASDLQGVLDIASNKDMNAATRFRD
;
A
#
# COMPACT_ATOMS: atom_id res chain seq x y z
N MET A 1 -18.29 30.25 -5.02
CA MET A 1 -18.50 28.82 -5.22
C MET A 1 -17.28 28.18 -5.86
N THR A 2 -16.95 27.01 -5.39
CA THR A 2 -15.74 26.35 -5.85
C THR A 2 -16.08 25.29 -6.89
N ASP A 3 -15.50 25.40 -8.04
CA ASP A 3 -15.65 24.38 -9.06
C ASP A 3 -14.65 23.28 -8.78
N PHE A 4 -15.14 22.04 -8.68
CA PHE A 4 -14.26 20.90 -8.55
C PHE A 4 -13.65 20.60 -9.92
N ARG A 5 -12.35 20.72 -10.00
CA ARG A 5 -11.64 20.48 -11.25
C ARG A 5 -10.65 19.33 -11.05
N ILE A 6 -10.65 18.39 -11.96
CA ILE A 6 -9.73 17.27 -11.94
C ILE A 6 -8.69 17.48 -13.03
N GLU A 7 -7.44 17.58 -12.61
CA GLU A 7 -6.32 17.61 -13.53
C GLU A 7 -5.90 16.16 -13.74
N ILE A 8 -6.11 15.66 -14.95
CA ILE A 8 -5.94 14.23 -15.25
C ILE A 8 -4.51 13.77 -15.02
N GLU A 9 -3.55 14.47 -15.60
CA GLU A 9 -2.16 14.02 -15.58
C GLU A 9 -1.58 13.91 -14.17
N PRO A 10 -1.72 14.92 -13.29
CA PRO A 10 -1.24 14.79 -11.92
C PRO A 10 -1.92 13.66 -11.15
N VAL A 11 -3.21 13.43 -11.39
CA VAL A 11 -3.94 12.35 -10.70
C VAL A 11 -3.44 10.99 -11.17
N GLU A 12 -3.18 10.83 -12.46
CA GLU A 12 -2.57 9.61 -12.98
C GLU A 12 -1.20 9.36 -12.36
N GLN A 13 -0.41 10.41 -12.21
CA GLN A 13 0.91 10.30 -11.58
C GLN A 13 0.79 9.86 -10.12
N MET A 14 -0.16 10.42 -9.38
CA MET A 14 -0.40 10.01 -7.99
C MET A 14 -0.79 8.54 -7.91
N ARG A 15 -1.73 8.12 -8.77
CA ARG A 15 -2.17 6.72 -8.82
C ARG A 15 -0.97 5.81 -9.06
N ASP A 16 -0.13 6.16 -10.04
CA ASP A 16 1.01 5.34 -10.39
C ASP A 16 2.05 5.29 -9.27
N LEU A 17 2.24 6.41 -8.56
CA LEU A 17 3.15 6.44 -7.42
C LEU A 17 2.65 5.56 -6.27
N PHE A 18 1.36 5.58 -5.99
CA PHE A 18 0.80 4.70 -4.95
C PHE A 18 0.88 3.23 -5.36
N THR A 19 0.66 2.93 -6.63
CA THR A 19 0.79 1.56 -7.12
C THR A 19 2.24 1.08 -7.01
N ALA A 20 3.19 1.91 -7.45
CA ALA A 20 4.61 1.56 -7.36
C ALA A 20 5.04 1.42 -5.90
N GLY A 21 4.55 2.30 -5.02
CA GLY A 21 4.84 2.22 -3.59
C GLY A 21 4.31 0.94 -2.98
N ALA A 22 3.10 0.51 -3.37
CA ALA A 22 2.53 -0.75 -2.90
C ALA A 22 3.38 -1.94 -3.34
N ASP A 23 3.86 -1.92 -4.60
CA ASP A 23 4.72 -2.99 -5.11
C ASP A 23 6.04 -3.05 -4.32
N GLN A 24 6.62 -1.89 -4.02
CA GLN A 24 7.83 -1.84 -3.21
C GLN A 24 7.61 -2.36 -1.80
N LEU A 25 6.47 -2.05 -1.22
CA LEU A 25 6.12 -2.54 0.12
C LEU A 25 5.94 -4.06 0.11
N GLU A 26 5.38 -4.63 -0.95
CA GLU A 26 5.29 -6.08 -1.09
C GLU A 26 6.66 -6.72 -1.16
N ASP A 27 7.59 -6.12 -1.91
CA ASP A 27 8.96 -6.60 -1.99
C ASP A 27 9.63 -6.53 -0.62
N THR A 28 9.41 -5.42 0.10
CA THR A 28 9.96 -5.25 1.45
C THR A 28 9.41 -6.31 2.38
N LEU A 29 8.11 -6.61 2.30
CA LEU A 29 7.49 -7.65 3.12
C LEU A 29 8.12 -9.01 2.84
N SER A 30 8.35 -9.32 1.56
CA SER A 30 9.00 -10.56 1.17
C SER A 30 10.41 -10.66 1.75
N GLU A 31 11.16 -9.55 1.69
CA GLU A 31 12.51 -9.51 2.27
C GLU A 31 12.49 -9.68 3.79
N LEU A 32 11.51 -9.06 4.45
CA LEU A 32 11.35 -9.22 5.90
C LEU A 32 11.07 -10.66 6.28
N ARG A 33 10.25 -11.35 5.50
CA ARG A 33 9.98 -12.77 5.74
C ARG A 33 11.23 -13.62 5.54
N ASN A 34 12.05 -13.29 4.55
CA ASN A 34 13.33 -13.96 4.36
C ASN A 34 14.26 -13.75 5.55
N ILE A 35 14.29 -12.53 6.09
CA ILE A 35 15.09 -12.23 7.28
C ILE A 35 14.61 -13.06 8.47
N VAL A 36 13.29 -13.16 8.65
CA VAL A 36 12.71 -13.98 9.71
C VAL A 36 13.15 -15.43 9.56
N ASN A 37 13.08 -15.97 8.33
CA ASN A 37 13.48 -17.35 8.08
C ASN A 37 14.96 -17.55 8.38
N MET A 38 15.80 -16.63 7.96
CA MET A 38 17.23 -16.71 8.23
C MET A 38 17.53 -16.68 9.74
N ALA A 39 16.84 -15.81 10.45
CA ALA A 39 17.00 -15.69 11.90
C ALA A 39 16.53 -16.92 12.63
N SER A 40 15.41 -17.53 12.19
CA SER A 40 14.80 -18.69 12.83
C SER A 40 15.48 -19.99 12.47
N GLU A 41 15.66 -20.24 11.16
CA GLU A 41 16.13 -21.52 10.66
C GLU A 41 17.64 -21.62 10.62
N GLY A 42 18.29 -20.48 10.34
CA GLY A 42 19.75 -20.44 10.28
C GLY A 42 20.42 -20.36 11.64
N GLN A 43 19.64 -20.29 12.71
CA GLN A 43 20.17 -20.17 14.07
C GLN A 43 21.11 -18.98 14.23
N ALA A 44 20.80 -17.89 13.52
CA ALA A 44 21.59 -16.66 13.58
C ALA A 44 21.60 -16.07 14.98
N PHE A 45 20.51 -16.28 15.72
CA PHE A 45 20.36 -15.81 17.09
C PHE A 45 20.08 -16.97 18.03
N VAL A 46 20.66 -16.91 19.20
CA VAL A 46 20.46 -17.93 20.24
C VAL A 46 20.00 -17.22 21.51
N GLY A 47 18.93 -17.75 22.12
CA GLY A 47 18.43 -17.24 23.38
C GLY A 47 17.28 -16.26 23.23
N ASP A 48 16.91 -15.63 24.34
CA ASP A 48 15.70 -14.82 24.44
C ASP A 48 15.75 -13.55 23.58
N GLY A 49 16.92 -12.95 23.45
CA GLY A 49 17.08 -11.75 22.63
C GLY A 49 16.77 -12.01 21.16
N GLY A 50 17.21 -13.18 20.66
CA GLY A 50 16.94 -13.56 19.27
C GLY A 50 15.46 -13.82 19.05
N ASN A 51 14.81 -14.48 20.01
CA ASN A 51 13.37 -14.73 19.93
C ASN A 51 12.59 -13.43 19.93
N ALA A 52 12.98 -12.47 20.75
CA ALA A 52 12.33 -11.16 20.81
C ALA A 52 12.45 -10.43 19.45
N PHE A 53 13.61 -10.53 18.82
CA PHE A 53 13.83 -9.93 17.50
C PHE A 53 12.90 -10.54 16.45
N VAL A 54 12.84 -11.86 16.38
CA VAL A 54 11.98 -12.58 15.43
C VAL A 54 10.51 -12.24 15.69
N ASP A 55 10.10 -12.23 16.95
CA ASP A 55 8.71 -11.89 17.31
C ASP A 55 8.36 -10.46 16.89
N ALA A 56 9.27 -9.51 17.06
CA ALA A 56 9.03 -8.14 16.65
C ALA A 56 8.83 -8.05 15.13
N LEU A 57 9.63 -8.79 14.36
CA LEU A 57 9.47 -8.80 12.91
C LEU A 57 8.15 -9.44 12.50
N LEU A 58 7.85 -10.61 13.04
CA LEU A 58 6.64 -11.35 12.65
C LEU A 58 5.36 -10.70 13.10
N ASN A 59 5.33 -10.20 14.34
CA ASN A 59 4.08 -9.80 14.96
C ASN A 59 3.84 -8.30 14.93
N VAL A 60 4.86 -7.51 14.61
CA VAL A 60 4.73 -6.05 14.59
C VAL A 60 5.03 -5.50 13.20
N LEU A 61 6.23 -5.73 12.71
CA LEU A 61 6.69 -5.08 11.49
C LEU A 61 6.00 -5.64 10.24
N CYS A 62 5.98 -6.95 10.07
CA CYS A 62 5.35 -7.57 8.89
C CYS A 62 3.87 -7.20 8.76
N PRO A 63 3.05 -7.28 9.84
CA PRO A 63 1.65 -6.87 9.73
C PRO A 63 1.49 -5.39 9.38
N ARG A 64 2.34 -4.54 9.89
CA ARG A 64 2.27 -3.10 9.59
C ARG A 64 2.60 -2.80 8.12
N VAL A 65 3.62 -3.47 7.59
CA VAL A 65 3.96 -3.32 6.17
C VAL A 65 2.83 -3.85 5.29
N SER A 66 2.23 -4.96 5.68
CA SER A 66 1.09 -5.53 4.95
C SER A 66 -0.10 -4.56 4.93
N THR A 67 -0.42 -3.96 6.08
CA THR A 67 -1.51 -2.99 6.18
C THR A 67 -1.20 -1.76 5.33
N MET A 68 0.03 -1.28 5.35
CA MET A 68 0.44 -0.13 4.54
C MET A 68 0.28 -0.43 3.05
N THR A 69 0.64 -1.64 2.63
CA THR A 69 0.46 -2.08 1.24
C THR A 69 -1.00 -1.99 0.84
N GLU A 70 -1.90 -2.51 1.69
CA GLU A 70 -3.33 -2.46 1.43
C GLU A 70 -3.84 -1.03 1.29
N LYS A 71 -3.38 -0.14 2.18
CA LYS A 71 -3.80 1.26 2.16
C LYS A 71 -3.32 1.96 0.89
N PHE A 72 -2.10 1.69 0.46
CA PHE A 72 -1.59 2.26 -0.79
C PHE A 72 -2.42 1.81 -1.98
N ARG A 73 -2.82 0.52 -2.02
CA ARG A 73 -3.66 0.01 -3.11
C ARG A 73 -5.05 0.59 -3.07
N GLU A 74 -5.61 0.81 -1.89
CA GLU A 74 -6.91 1.47 -1.74
C GLU A 74 -6.87 2.89 -2.31
N VAL A 75 -5.82 3.65 -1.98
CA VAL A 75 -5.69 5.01 -2.48
C VAL A 75 -5.53 5.00 -4.01
N ALA A 76 -4.72 4.10 -4.55
CA ALA A 76 -4.56 3.98 -6.01
C ALA A 76 -5.91 3.68 -6.66
N SER A 77 -6.69 2.79 -6.08
CA SER A 77 -8.01 2.44 -6.58
C SER A 77 -8.97 3.63 -6.54
N ASP A 78 -8.93 4.40 -5.45
CA ASP A 78 -9.75 5.60 -5.31
C ASP A 78 -9.40 6.64 -6.39
N LEU A 79 -8.10 6.81 -6.64
CA LEU A 79 -7.65 7.73 -7.67
C LEU A 79 -8.07 7.25 -9.06
N GLN A 80 -8.05 5.95 -9.30
CA GLN A 80 -8.55 5.39 -10.55
C GLN A 80 -10.05 5.68 -10.70
N GLY A 81 -10.82 5.58 -9.62
CA GLY A 81 -12.23 5.93 -9.64
C GLY A 81 -12.47 7.37 -10.04
N VAL A 82 -11.65 8.29 -9.50
CA VAL A 82 -11.72 9.70 -9.85
C VAL A 82 -11.43 9.89 -11.35
N LEU A 83 -10.41 9.20 -11.86
CA LEU A 83 -10.05 9.27 -13.28
C LEU A 83 -11.15 8.72 -14.18
N ASP A 84 -11.81 7.65 -13.76
CA ASP A 84 -12.89 7.05 -14.52
C ASP A 84 -14.05 8.03 -14.67
N ILE A 85 -14.39 8.73 -13.60
CA ILE A 85 -15.44 9.73 -13.62
C ILE A 85 -15.07 10.88 -14.57
N ALA A 86 -13.85 11.37 -14.47
CA ALA A 86 -13.39 12.48 -15.31
C ALA A 86 -13.34 12.07 -16.78
N SER A 87 -12.93 10.85 -17.04
CA SER A 87 -12.78 10.33 -18.40
C SER A 87 -14.13 10.13 -19.09
N ASN A 88 -15.09 9.59 -18.33
CA ASN A 88 -16.41 9.27 -18.88
C ASN A 88 -17.31 10.49 -19.01
N LYS A 89 -17.05 11.51 -18.20
CA LYS A 89 -17.91 12.71 -18.15
C LYS A 89 -19.35 12.34 -17.90
N ASP A 90 -19.56 11.29 -17.10
CA ASP A 90 -20.87 10.73 -16.83
C ASP A 90 -21.47 11.36 -15.59
N MET A 91 -22.60 12.04 -15.75
CA MET A 91 -23.26 12.70 -14.64
C MET A 91 -23.72 11.71 -13.57
N ASN A 92 -24.12 10.51 -13.98
CA ASN A 92 -24.54 9.49 -13.04
C ASN A 92 -23.34 9.02 -12.17
N ALA A 93 -22.18 8.85 -12.77
CA ALA A 93 -20.99 8.49 -12.04
C ALA A 93 -20.61 9.59 -11.06
N ALA A 94 -20.69 10.85 -11.49
CA ALA A 94 -20.41 11.99 -10.62
C ALA A 94 -21.38 12.04 -9.45
N THR A 95 -22.65 11.77 -9.69
CA THR A 95 -23.67 11.75 -8.65
C THR A 95 -23.40 10.67 -7.61
N ARG A 96 -23.05 9.47 -8.06
CA ARG A 96 -22.73 8.38 -7.15
C ARG A 96 -21.54 8.73 -6.27
N PHE A 97 -20.57 9.43 -6.82
CA PHE A 97 -19.38 9.79 -6.08
C PHE A 97 -19.66 10.84 -5.01
N ARG A 98 -20.66 11.67 -5.27
CA ARG A 98 -21.01 12.74 -4.33
C ARG A 98 -21.84 12.22 -3.15
N ASP A 99 -22.49 11.13 -3.33
CA ASP A 99 -23.28 10.50 -2.28
C ASP A 99 -22.39 9.71 -1.35
#